data_4752636f13756738955cc7f96238eab0
#
_entry.id   4752636f13756738955cc7f96238eab0
#
_cell.length_a   1.000
_cell.length_b   1.000
_cell.length_c   1.000
_cell.angle_alpha   90.00
_cell.angle_beta   90.00
_cell.angle_gamma   90.00
#
_symmetry.space_group_name_H-M   'P 1'
#
loop_
_entity.id
_entity.type
_entity.pdbx_description
1 polymer ?
#
loop_
_entity_poly.entity_id
_entity_poly.type
_entity_poly.pdbx_seq_one_letter_code
_entity_poly.pdbx_strand_id
1 'polypeptide(L)'
;KNNISFSIFKIEILLCLSSLVYTENLILDNQTLTLHGAHTYEVISLQNNSSIFVDSTTCKLLLYCDSLFIDSSSGIYANSISMNQNSMGSNFTDVGAGGAGGGYANLGGNGGGEVESSGGLTSGHLDSLSTGSIGGKGDIQLTAEDHMGGRGGGAVMVVSHSAKIYGEISANGGPGDDYYASGGTSIWDHGGSGGGSGGHIILNILHLEMYDGSLLSVRGGNGGIPFEGENAGEPVIPGGGGGGSGGY
;
A
#
# COMPACT_ATOMS: atom_id res chain seq x y z
N LYS A 1 1.35 -24.18 28.62
CA LYS A 1 2.50 -23.43 29.17
C LYS A 1 3.03 -22.44 28.10
N ASN A 2 2.27 -21.44 27.66
CA ASN A 2 2.75 -20.42 26.70
C ASN A 2 2.06 -19.06 26.88
N ASN A 3 1.70 -18.68 28.11
CA ASN A 3 0.97 -17.42 28.35
C ASN A 3 1.79 -16.29 29.00
N ILE A 4 3.13 -16.40 29.04
CA ILE A 4 3.96 -15.40 29.75
C ILE A 4 4.54 -14.32 28.81
N SER A 5 4.66 -14.60 27.50
CA SER A 5 5.30 -13.68 26.55
C SER A 5 4.48 -12.42 26.21
N PHE A 6 3.15 -12.54 26.17
CA PHE A 6 2.29 -11.39 25.80
C PHE A 6 2.19 -10.30 26.88
N SER A 7 2.36 -10.65 28.14
CA SER A 7 2.24 -9.69 29.25
C SER A 7 3.44 -8.77 29.37
N ILE A 8 4.64 -9.25 29.06
CA ILE A 8 5.90 -8.47 29.19
C ILE A 8 5.96 -7.40 28.08
N PHE A 9 5.58 -7.73 26.86
CA PHE A 9 5.58 -6.77 25.74
C PHE A 9 4.58 -5.62 25.95
N LYS A 10 3.41 -5.91 26.49
CA LYS A 10 2.42 -4.86 26.86
C LYS A 10 2.90 -3.94 27.98
N ILE A 11 3.65 -4.47 28.94
CA ILE A 11 4.17 -3.69 30.07
C ILE A 11 5.30 -2.75 29.60
N GLU A 12 6.16 -3.19 28.70
CA GLU A 12 7.24 -2.35 28.15
C GLU A 12 6.70 -1.21 27.28
N ILE A 13 5.67 -1.44 26.47
CA ILE A 13 5.04 -0.38 25.66
C ILE A 13 4.33 0.63 26.57
N LEU A 14 3.65 0.19 27.63
CA LEU A 14 2.97 1.08 28.57
C LEU A 14 3.97 1.93 29.36
N LEU A 15 5.12 1.36 29.76
CA LEU A 15 6.21 2.10 30.42
C LEU A 15 6.89 3.09 29.47
N CYS A 16 6.98 2.78 28.17
CA CYS A 16 7.53 3.69 27.17
C CYS A 16 6.61 4.90 26.95
N LEU A 17 5.29 4.70 26.91
CA LEU A 17 4.32 5.78 26.80
C LEU A 17 4.32 6.74 28.01
N SER A 18 4.54 6.21 29.22
CA SER A 18 4.57 7.03 30.42
C SER A 18 5.79 7.96 30.54
N SER A 19 6.83 7.74 29.74
CA SER A 19 8.05 8.56 29.69
C SER A 19 8.10 9.52 28.49
N LEU A 20 7.13 9.44 27.56
CA LEU A 20 7.02 10.36 26.43
C LEU A 20 6.53 11.74 26.94
N VAL A 21 7.34 12.76 26.74
CA VAL A 21 6.94 14.15 26.99
C VAL A 21 6.17 14.61 25.77
N TYR A 22 4.85 14.59 25.86
CA TYR A 22 3.98 15.18 24.85
C TYR A 22 4.03 16.70 24.98
N THR A 23 4.30 17.41 23.91
CA THR A 23 4.47 18.86 23.93
C THR A 23 3.43 19.63 23.14
N GLU A 24 2.71 18.97 22.25
CA GLU A 24 1.80 19.64 21.32
C GLU A 24 0.59 18.78 20.98
N ASN A 25 -0.50 19.44 20.57
CA ASN A 25 -1.67 18.81 19.98
C ASN A 25 -1.64 18.97 18.47
N LEU A 26 -1.96 17.93 17.73
CA LEU A 26 -2.22 17.98 16.30
C LEU A 26 -3.73 17.97 16.06
N ILE A 27 -4.29 19.15 15.83
CA ILE A 27 -5.73 19.30 15.55
C ILE A 27 -5.87 19.79 14.10
N LEU A 28 -6.43 18.96 13.25
CA LEU A 28 -6.75 19.30 11.87
C LEU A 28 -8.28 19.44 11.75
N ASP A 29 -8.71 20.58 11.24
CA ASP A 29 -10.12 20.89 10.96
C ASP A 29 -10.24 21.39 9.52
N ASN A 30 -10.79 20.56 8.64
CA ASN A 30 -10.85 20.76 7.20
C ASN A 30 -9.46 21.08 6.58
N GLN A 31 -8.47 20.31 6.99
CA GLN A 31 -7.07 20.52 6.61
C GLN A 31 -6.41 19.22 6.13
N THR A 32 -5.41 19.39 5.27
CA THR A 32 -4.56 18.31 4.79
C THR A 32 -3.12 18.54 5.25
N LEU A 33 -2.49 17.48 5.76
CA LEU A 33 -1.10 17.50 6.21
C LEU A 33 -0.35 16.30 5.60
N THR A 34 0.90 16.50 5.19
CA THR A 34 1.79 15.41 4.77
C THR A 34 2.85 15.20 5.84
N LEU A 35 2.98 13.96 6.32
CA LEU A 35 3.92 13.58 7.37
C LEU A 35 4.76 12.37 6.96
N HIS A 36 5.94 12.25 7.58
CA HIS A 36 6.81 11.07 7.47
C HIS A 36 7.62 10.86 8.76
N GLY A 37 8.07 9.63 8.98
CA GLY A 37 8.87 9.29 10.16
C GLY A 37 8.05 9.25 11.44
N ALA A 38 8.67 9.61 12.57
CA ALA A 38 8.07 9.49 13.89
C ALA A 38 7.67 10.86 14.46
N HIS A 39 6.44 10.95 14.95
CA HIS A 39 5.88 12.14 15.57
C HIS A 39 5.22 11.81 16.90
N THR A 40 5.32 12.72 17.86
CA THR A 40 4.76 12.56 19.21
C THR A 40 3.86 13.74 19.54
N TYR A 41 2.60 13.46 19.88
CA TYR A 41 1.58 14.45 20.23
C TYR A 41 0.84 14.02 21.51
N GLU A 42 0.28 14.97 22.25
CA GLU A 42 -0.66 14.64 23.33
C GLU A 42 -2.00 14.17 22.73
N VAL A 43 -2.56 14.95 21.82
CA VAL A 43 -3.81 14.67 21.15
C VAL A 43 -3.63 14.75 19.63
N ILE A 44 -4.15 13.77 18.90
CA ILE A 44 -4.34 13.85 17.45
C ILE A 44 -5.83 13.85 17.19
N SER A 45 -6.34 14.91 16.53
CA SER A 45 -7.76 15.02 16.18
C SER A 45 -7.92 15.43 14.71
N LEU A 46 -8.56 14.58 13.91
CA LEU A 46 -8.85 14.81 12.51
C LEU A 46 -10.36 14.98 12.34
N GLN A 47 -10.80 16.16 11.88
CA GLN A 47 -12.20 16.54 11.79
C GLN A 47 -12.51 17.24 10.46
N ASN A 48 -13.77 17.15 10.01
CA ASN A 48 -14.30 17.93 8.90
C ASN A 48 -13.49 17.79 7.60
N ASN A 49 -13.37 16.56 7.07
CA ASN A 49 -12.61 16.22 5.87
C ASN A 49 -11.08 16.45 6.00
N SER A 50 -10.56 16.23 7.19
CA SER A 50 -9.11 16.35 7.40
C SER A 50 -8.38 15.08 6.99
N SER A 51 -7.18 15.24 6.44
CA SER A 51 -6.38 14.13 5.95
C SER A 51 -4.91 14.23 6.34
N ILE A 52 -4.35 13.13 6.80
CA ILE A 52 -2.89 12.96 6.88
C ILE A 52 -2.46 12.04 5.75
N PHE A 53 -1.59 12.53 4.87
CA PHE A 53 -0.93 11.72 3.86
C PHE A 53 0.48 11.36 4.31
N VAL A 54 0.86 10.11 4.08
CA VAL A 54 2.24 9.66 4.31
C VAL A 54 3.11 10.06 3.13
N ASP A 55 4.23 10.72 3.42
CA ASP A 55 5.18 11.14 2.39
C ASP A 55 5.85 9.95 1.68
N SER A 56 6.01 10.07 0.37
CA SER A 56 6.56 9.01 -0.48
C SER A 56 8.07 8.81 -0.36
N THR A 57 8.80 9.72 0.31
CA THR A 57 10.26 9.60 0.50
C THR A 57 10.61 8.45 1.44
N THR A 58 9.89 8.32 2.55
CA THR A 58 10.10 7.25 3.52
C THR A 58 9.02 6.18 3.46
N CYS A 59 7.85 6.52 2.93
CA CYS A 59 6.65 5.69 2.86
C CYS A 59 6.18 5.15 4.23
N LYS A 60 6.63 5.76 5.33
CA LYS A 60 6.37 5.31 6.71
C LYS A 60 5.99 6.47 7.62
N LEU A 61 4.97 6.24 8.46
CA LEU A 61 4.52 7.16 9.49
C LEU A 61 4.33 6.41 10.80
N LEU A 62 4.95 6.93 11.86
CA LEU A 62 4.79 6.43 13.23
C LEU A 62 4.21 7.57 14.08
N LEU A 63 3.02 7.37 14.61
CA LEU A 63 2.33 8.33 15.47
C LEU A 63 2.28 7.79 16.90
N TYR A 64 2.82 8.57 17.83
CA TYR A 64 2.74 8.33 19.26
C TYR A 64 1.83 9.41 19.86
N CYS A 65 0.76 9.02 20.55
CA CYS A 65 -0.14 9.99 21.16
C CYS A 65 -0.84 9.40 22.41
N ASP A 66 -1.33 10.26 23.30
CA ASP A 66 -2.20 9.81 24.39
C ASP A 66 -3.59 9.50 23.84
N SER A 67 -4.12 10.35 22.95
CA SER A 67 -5.41 10.12 22.34
C SER A 67 -5.44 10.40 20.83
N LEU A 68 -6.14 9.54 20.07
CA LEU A 68 -6.42 9.69 18.65
C LEU A 68 -7.92 9.77 18.42
N PHE A 69 -8.35 10.78 17.67
CA PHE A 69 -9.72 10.90 17.15
C PHE A 69 -9.70 11.10 15.63
N ILE A 70 -10.47 10.29 14.90
CA ILE A 70 -10.68 10.43 13.45
C ILE A 70 -12.18 10.41 13.20
N ASP A 71 -12.75 11.51 12.71
CA ASP A 71 -14.17 11.56 12.35
C ASP A 71 -14.48 10.80 11.06
N SER A 72 -15.75 10.64 10.73
CA SER A 72 -16.22 9.81 9.61
C SER A 72 -15.86 10.35 8.21
N SER A 73 -15.43 11.60 8.11
CA SER A 73 -15.02 12.23 6.84
C SER A 73 -13.50 12.37 6.69
N SER A 74 -12.75 11.95 7.71
CA SER A 74 -11.31 12.18 7.83
C SER A 74 -10.52 10.88 7.80
N GLY A 75 -9.20 10.97 7.58
CA GLY A 75 -8.40 9.74 7.51
C GLY A 75 -6.88 9.92 7.48
N ILE A 76 -6.19 8.78 7.55
CA ILE A 76 -4.73 8.65 7.38
C ILE A 76 -4.45 7.75 6.19
N TYR A 77 -3.71 8.24 5.21
CA TYR A 77 -3.54 7.61 3.91
C TYR A 77 -2.08 7.38 3.56
N ALA A 78 -1.72 6.12 3.33
CA ALA A 78 -0.40 5.68 2.86
C ALA A 78 -0.52 4.86 1.56
N ASN A 79 -1.44 5.28 0.68
CA ASN A 79 -1.79 4.53 -0.52
C ASN A 79 -0.81 4.79 -1.67
N SER A 80 -0.41 3.73 -2.38
CA SER A 80 0.31 3.81 -3.67
C SER A 80 1.59 4.68 -3.64
N ILE A 81 2.36 4.61 -2.56
CA ILE A 81 3.54 5.46 -2.36
C ILE A 81 4.85 4.68 -2.35
N SER A 82 4.83 3.36 -2.10
CA SER A 82 6.05 2.57 -1.94
C SER A 82 6.62 2.11 -3.28
N MET A 83 7.93 2.31 -3.44
CA MET A 83 8.75 1.78 -4.54
C MET A 83 9.61 0.57 -4.10
N ASN A 84 9.18 -0.14 -3.05
CA ASN A 84 9.90 -1.29 -2.51
C ASN A 84 9.92 -2.45 -3.53
N GLN A 85 11.13 -2.92 -3.87
CA GLN A 85 11.35 -3.98 -4.85
C GLN A 85 11.61 -5.36 -4.22
N ASN A 86 11.59 -5.49 -2.89
CA ASN A 86 11.97 -6.74 -2.22
C ASN A 86 11.12 -7.95 -2.61
N SER A 87 9.86 -7.72 -2.98
CA SER A 87 8.94 -8.76 -3.47
C SER A 87 8.16 -8.26 -4.68
N MET A 88 8.87 -7.56 -5.55
CA MET A 88 8.35 -7.07 -6.82
C MET A 88 7.81 -8.25 -7.64
N GLY A 89 6.69 -8.05 -8.32
CA GLY A 89 6.22 -8.95 -9.36
C GLY A 89 7.23 -9.00 -10.52
N SER A 90 7.33 -10.16 -11.18
CA SER A 90 8.26 -10.30 -12.31
C SER A 90 7.91 -9.34 -13.44
N ASN A 91 8.94 -8.69 -13.99
CA ASN A 91 8.83 -7.99 -15.27
C ASN A 91 8.83 -9.01 -16.40
N PHE A 92 8.20 -8.68 -17.50
CA PHE A 92 8.25 -9.52 -18.70
C PHE A 92 8.78 -8.74 -19.89
N THR A 93 9.54 -9.42 -20.77
CA THR A 93 10.22 -8.81 -21.93
C THR A 93 9.66 -9.23 -23.27
N ASP A 94 8.74 -10.21 -23.27
CA ASP A 94 8.14 -10.72 -24.51
C ASP A 94 6.90 -9.91 -24.88
N VAL A 95 6.64 -9.81 -26.18
CA VAL A 95 5.50 -9.09 -26.73
C VAL A 95 4.18 -9.65 -26.19
N GLY A 96 3.30 -8.78 -25.72
CA GLY A 96 1.98 -9.17 -25.22
C GLY A 96 1.94 -9.77 -23.82
N ALA A 97 3.07 -10.00 -23.13
CA ALA A 97 3.07 -10.57 -21.79
C ALA A 97 2.75 -9.53 -20.70
N GLY A 98 1.85 -9.85 -19.79
CA GLY A 98 1.50 -9.01 -18.66
C GLY A 98 2.51 -9.08 -17.51
N GLY A 99 2.77 -7.96 -16.84
CA GLY A 99 3.57 -7.89 -15.62
C GLY A 99 2.86 -8.53 -14.43
N ALA A 100 3.61 -9.17 -13.52
CA ALA A 100 3.03 -9.80 -12.33
C ALA A 100 2.79 -8.82 -11.18
N GLY A 101 1.84 -9.10 -10.28
CA GLY A 101 1.56 -8.29 -9.11
C GLY A 101 2.64 -8.37 -8.03
N GLY A 102 2.84 -7.30 -7.26
CA GLY A 102 3.72 -7.28 -6.09
C GLY A 102 3.20 -8.17 -4.96
N GLY A 103 4.10 -8.88 -4.27
CA GLY A 103 3.79 -9.69 -3.09
C GLY A 103 4.08 -8.95 -1.80
N TYR A 104 3.40 -9.30 -0.72
CA TYR A 104 3.69 -8.80 0.64
C TYR A 104 3.17 -9.77 1.72
N ALA A 105 1.92 -9.68 2.15
CA ALA A 105 1.32 -10.64 3.09
C ALA A 105 1.12 -12.01 2.45
N ASN A 106 0.84 -12.01 1.15
CA ASN A 106 0.67 -13.19 0.31
C ASN A 106 1.46 -13.03 -0.99
N LEU A 107 1.43 -14.06 -1.83
CA LEU A 107 1.95 -13.97 -3.20
C LEU A 107 1.14 -12.95 -4.01
N GLY A 108 1.82 -12.20 -4.87
CA GLY A 108 1.17 -11.42 -5.92
C GLY A 108 0.54 -12.32 -6.98
N GLY A 109 -0.42 -11.80 -7.74
CA GLY A 109 -1.01 -12.50 -8.88
C GLY A 109 -0.03 -12.63 -10.04
N ASN A 110 -0.11 -13.73 -10.78
CA ASN A 110 0.66 -13.88 -12.01
C ASN A 110 0.14 -12.94 -13.11
N GLY A 111 1.02 -12.46 -13.96
CA GLY A 111 0.61 -11.80 -15.21
C GLY A 111 0.16 -12.83 -16.23
N GLY A 112 -0.75 -12.42 -17.12
CA GLY A 112 -1.29 -13.27 -18.21
C GLY A 112 -0.46 -13.19 -19.49
N GLY A 113 -0.92 -13.88 -20.53
CA GLY A 113 -0.31 -13.98 -21.85
C GLY A 113 0.15 -15.40 -22.17
N GLU A 114 0.82 -15.60 -23.31
CA GLU A 114 1.33 -16.93 -23.70
C GLU A 114 2.38 -17.45 -22.73
N VAL A 115 3.13 -16.54 -22.10
CA VAL A 115 4.11 -16.86 -21.07
C VAL A 115 3.73 -16.11 -19.80
N GLU A 116 3.40 -16.84 -18.74
CA GLU A 116 3.02 -16.26 -17.45
C GLU A 116 4.21 -15.67 -16.71
N SER A 117 4.07 -14.45 -16.22
CA SER A 117 5.00 -13.85 -15.27
C SER A 117 4.62 -14.21 -13.83
N SER A 118 5.62 -14.50 -12.99
CA SER A 118 5.39 -14.94 -11.60
C SER A 118 5.12 -13.76 -10.66
N GLY A 119 4.08 -13.89 -9.84
CA GLY A 119 3.77 -12.96 -8.77
C GLY A 119 4.92 -12.79 -7.76
N GLY A 120 5.02 -11.62 -7.15
CA GLY A 120 6.00 -11.33 -6.10
C GLY A 120 5.81 -12.25 -4.89
N LEU A 121 6.92 -12.62 -4.25
CA LEU A 121 6.93 -13.52 -3.10
C LEU A 121 6.41 -12.82 -1.82
N THR A 122 5.98 -13.61 -0.84
CA THR A 122 5.65 -13.12 0.50
C THR A 122 6.90 -12.55 1.18
N SER A 123 6.85 -11.30 1.65
CA SER A 123 7.99 -10.61 2.29
C SER A 123 7.63 -9.84 3.55
N GLY A 124 6.34 -9.62 3.81
CA GLY A 124 5.89 -8.90 5.00
C GLY A 124 6.09 -9.71 6.28
N HIS A 125 6.41 -9.01 7.36
CA HIS A 125 6.49 -9.56 8.71
C HIS A 125 5.59 -8.74 9.64
N LEU A 126 4.81 -9.43 10.49
CA LEU A 126 3.90 -8.79 11.45
C LEU A 126 4.64 -7.91 12.49
N ASP A 127 5.89 -8.26 12.81
CA ASP A 127 6.66 -7.61 13.87
C ASP A 127 7.50 -6.42 13.38
N SER A 128 7.48 -6.12 12.08
CA SER A 128 8.27 -5.03 11.52
C SER A 128 7.43 -4.12 10.63
N LEU A 129 7.48 -2.81 10.89
CA LEU A 129 6.83 -1.82 10.03
C LEU A 129 7.52 -1.76 8.67
N SER A 130 6.93 -2.39 7.67
CA SER A 130 7.45 -2.45 6.31
C SER A 130 6.38 -2.07 5.29
N THR A 131 6.81 -1.67 4.10
CA THR A 131 5.94 -1.18 3.03
C THR A 131 5.64 -2.28 2.02
N GLY A 132 4.53 -2.18 1.33
CA GLY A 132 4.20 -3.06 0.21
C GLY A 132 5.18 -2.92 -0.96
N SER A 133 5.19 -3.91 -1.83
CA SER A 133 6.07 -4.01 -2.99
C SER A 133 5.39 -3.56 -4.28
N ILE A 134 6.18 -3.11 -5.24
CA ILE A 134 5.68 -2.72 -6.56
C ILE A 134 5.29 -3.95 -7.39
N GLY A 135 4.38 -3.76 -8.34
CA GLY A 135 4.08 -4.72 -9.41
C GLY A 135 5.17 -4.73 -10.48
N GLY A 136 5.20 -5.80 -11.27
CA GLY A 136 6.08 -5.93 -12.43
C GLY A 136 5.59 -5.11 -13.60
N LYS A 137 6.51 -4.75 -14.50
CA LYS A 137 6.16 -4.11 -15.78
C LYS A 137 5.61 -5.16 -16.75
N GLY A 138 4.57 -4.81 -17.48
CA GLY A 138 4.22 -5.50 -18.71
C GLY A 138 5.13 -5.03 -19.83
N ASP A 139 5.14 -5.70 -20.96
CA ASP A 139 5.90 -5.46 -22.18
C ASP A 139 6.96 -4.31 -22.16
N ILE A 140 8.26 -4.68 -22.10
CA ILE A 140 9.38 -3.74 -21.92
C ILE A 140 9.88 -3.18 -23.28
N GLN A 141 9.34 -3.59 -24.43
CA GLN A 141 9.87 -3.19 -25.73
C GLN A 141 9.65 -1.72 -26.09
N LEU A 142 8.79 -1.01 -25.37
CA LEU A 142 8.57 0.42 -25.53
C LEU A 142 9.37 1.20 -24.49
N THR A 143 9.85 2.39 -24.89
CA THR A 143 10.70 3.27 -24.10
C THR A 143 10.29 3.34 -22.63
N ALA A 144 11.21 2.97 -21.78
CA ALA A 144 11.10 2.49 -20.39
C ALA A 144 10.39 3.39 -19.36
N GLU A 145 9.80 4.50 -19.72
CA GLU A 145 9.29 5.47 -18.75
C GLU A 145 7.77 5.41 -18.54
N ASP A 146 7.00 4.79 -19.45
CA ASP A 146 5.56 5.00 -19.52
C ASP A 146 4.68 3.87 -18.94
N HIS A 147 5.22 2.67 -18.65
CA HIS A 147 4.41 1.54 -18.13
C HIS A 147 5.02 0.96 -16.87
N MET A 148 4.74 1.58 -15.75
CA MET A 148 5.22 1.13 -14.46
C MET A 148 4.24 0.14 -13.82
N GLY A 149 4.77 -0.85 -13.11
CA GLY A 149 3.95 -1.61 -12.18
C GLY A 149 3.37 -0.70 -11.08
N GLY A 150 2.20 -1.04 -10.58
CA GLY A 150 1.55 -0.31 -9.51
C GLY A 150 2.45 -0.18 -8.28
N ARG A 151 2.47 0.97 -7.64
CA ARG A 151 3.23 1.21 -6.42
C ARG A 151 2.63 0.46 -5.25
N GLY A 152 3.46 -0.04 -4.34
CA GLY A 152 2.98 -0.64 -3.09
C GLY A 152 2.38 0.38 -2.12
N GLY A 153 1.57 -0.09 -1.18
CA GLY A 153 1.12 0.70 -0.03
C GLY A 153 2.27 1.05 0.91
N GLY A 154 2.16 2.17 1.61
CA GLY A 154 3.11 2.56 2.65
C GLY A 154 2.87 1.83 3.96
N ALA A 155 3.36 2.40 5.06
CA ALA A 155 3.18 1.83 6.38
C ALA A 155 2.79 2.89 7.41
N VAL A 156 1.80 2.58 8.22
CA VAL A 156 1.29 3.43 9.31
C VAL A 156 1.35 2.65 10.62
N MET A 157 1.94 3.23 11.63
CA MET A 157 1.90 2.73 13.00
C MET A 157 1.33 3.80 13.93
N VAL A 158 0.34 3.43 14.71
CA VAL A 158 -0.21 4.27 15.78
C VAL A 158 0.01 3.58 17.11
N VAL A 159 0.62 4.30 18.04
CA VAL A 159 0.78 3.88 19.43
C VAL A 159 0.05 4.89 20.30
N SER A 160 -1.02 4.47 20.96
CA SER A 160 -1.88 5.38 21.73
C SER A 160 -2.46 4.73 22.98
N HIS A 161 -2.75 5.57 23.99
CA HIS A 161 -3.53 5.11 25.14
C HIS A 161 -5.01 4.89 24.74
N SER A 162 -5.58 5.80 23.96
CA SER A 162 -6.96 5.69 23.51
C SER A 162 -7.12 6.10 22.06
N ALA A 163 -8.02 5.45 21.32
CA ALA A 163 -8.39 5.88 19.98
C ALA A 163 -9.88 5.68 19.72
N LYS A 164 -10.48 6.69 19.06
CA LYS A 164 -11.84 6.64 18.50
C LYS A 164 -11.77 6.87 17.00
N ILE A 165 -12.11 5.86 16.22
CA ILE A 165 -11.98 5.88 14.76
C ILE A 165 -13.37 5.71 14.15
N TYR A 166 -13.86 6.75 13.46
CA TYR A 166 -15.07 6.75 12.63
C TYR A 166 -14.72 6.78 11.14
N GLY A 167 -13.51 7.23 10.79
CA GLY A 167 -13.02 7.42 9.44
C GLY A 167 -12.14 6.29 8.94
N GLU A 168 -11.16 6.63 8.10
CA GLU A 168 -10.33 5.66 7.40
C GLU A 168 -8.85 5.74 7.79
N ILE A 169 -8.20 4.56 7.90
CA ILE A 169 -6.75 4.42 7.84
C ILE A 169 -6.44 3.43 6.72
N SER A 170 -5.69 3.86 5.71
CA SER A 170 -5.39 2.98 4.58
C SER A 170 -3.95 3.03 4.10
N ALA A 171 -3.47 1.86 3.63
CA ALA A 171 -2.17 1.64 3.05
C ALA A 171 -2.31 0.69 1.83
N ASN A 172 -3.14 1.08 0.87
CA ASN A 172 -3.45 0.27 -0.30
C ASN A 172 -2.34 0.37 -1.36
N GLY A 173 -2.13 -0.71 -2.11
CA GLY A 173 -1.33 -0.71 -3.32
C GLY A 173 -2.06 -0.02 -4.48
N GLY A 174 -1.30 0.53 -5.41
CA GLY A 174 -1.80 1.15 -6.62
C GLY A 174 -2.04 0.14 -7.75
N PRO A 175 -2.89 0.48 -8.71
CA PRO A 175 -3.08 -0.33 -9.91
C PRO A 175 -1.80 -0.35 -10.75
N GLY A 176 -1.62 -1.39 -11.55
CA GLY A 176 -0.68 -1.39 -12.66
C GLY A 176 -1.20 -0.52 -13.79
N ASP A 177 -0.30 0.01 -14.60
CA ASP A 177 -0.67 0.83 -15.75
C ASP A 177 -1.34 -0.01 -16.82
N ASP A 178 -2.45 0.51 -17.35
CA ASP A 178 -3.08 0.01 -18.56
C ASP A 178 -2.23 0.37 -19.76
N TYR A 179 -2.20 -0.47 -20.78
CA TYR A 179 -1.59 -0.08 -22.03
C TYR A 179 -2.59 0.74 -22.88
N TYR A 180 -2.20 1.94 -23.21
CA TYR A 180 -2.90 2.77 -24.19
C TYR A 180 -1.97 3.10 -25.35
N ALA A 181 -2.34 2.76 -26.57
CA ALA A 181 -1.62 3.21 -27.76
C ALA A 181 -1.75 4.73 -27.85
N SER A 182 -0.76 5.49 -27.40
CA SER A 182 -0.75 6.94 -27.51
C SER A 182 -0.57 7.36 -28.98
N GLY A 183 -1.69 7.61 -29.68
CA GLY A 183 -1.69 8.35 -30.94
C GLY A 183 -1.31 7.59 -32.21
N GLY A 184 -1.20 6.27 -32.17
CA GLY A 184 -0.92 5.45 -33.34
C GLY A 184 -1.60 4.08 -33.24
N THR A 185 -1.98 3.49 -34.36
CA THR A 185 -2.35 2.09 -34.42
C THR A 185 -1.11 1.26 -34.11
N SER A 186 -0.97 0.75 -32.85
CA SER A 186 0.02 -0.27 -32.59
C SER A 186 -0.40 -1.53 -33.34
N ILE A 187 0.53 -2.07 -34.11
CA ILE A 187 0.34 -3.36 -34.82
C ILE A 187 0.67 -4.54 -33.90
N TRP A 188 1.17 -4.28 -32.70
CA TRP A 188 1.61 -5.30 -31.74
C TRP A 188 0.68 -5.36 -30.53
N ASP A 189 0.51 -6.56 -30.00
CA ASP A 189 -0.15 -6.80 -28.73
C ASP A 189 0.72 -6.38 -27.56
N HIS A 190 0.14 -5.76 -26.56
CA HIS A 190 0.86 -5.26 -25.37
C HIS A 190 0.21 -5.73 -24.07
N GLY A 191 1.03 -6.21 -23.16
CA GLY A 191 0.58 -6.65 -21.85
C GLY A 191 0.43 -5.49 -20.84
N GLY A 192 -0.60 -5.57 -19.98
CA GLY A 192 -0.78 -4.64 -18.86
C GLY A 192 0.24 -4.85 -17.75
N SER A 193 0.55 -3.82 -16.98
CA SER A 193 1.46 -3.89 -15.83
C SER A 193 0.81 -4.50 -14.59
N GLY A 194 1.59 -5.12 -13.70
CA GLY A 194 1.09 -5.69 -12.45
C GLY A 194 0.73 -4.64 -11.39
N GLY A 195 -0.27 -4.91 -10.57
CA GLY A 195 -0.63 -4.07 -9.42
C GLY A 195 0.37 -4.16 -8.27
N GLY A 196 0.50 -3.08 -7.49
CA GLY A 196 1.30 -3.06 -6.27
C GLY A 196 0.60 -3.73 -5.09
N SER A 197 1.35 -4.29 -4.15
CA SER A 197 0.76 -4.90 -2.95
C SER A 197 0.28 -3.84 -1.95
N GLY A 198 -0.66 -4.22 -1.08
CA GLY A 198 -0.99 -3.45 0.12
C GLY A 198 0.22 -3.30 1.05
N GLY A 199 0.16 -2.30 1.92
CA GLY A 199 1.21 -2.00 2.89
C GLY A 199 0.91 -2.55 4.29
N HIS A 200 1.22 -1.78 5.33
CA HIS A 200 1.11 -2.22 6.71
C HIS A 200 0.43 -1.18 7.60
N ILE A 201 -0.52 -1.61 8.43
CA ILE A 201 -1.15 -0.81 9.47
C ILE A 201 -0.97 -1.52 10.81
N ILE A 202 -0.31 -0.87 11.76
CA ILE A 202 -0.13 -1.37 13.13
C ILE A 202 -0.85 -0.42 14.09
N LEU A 203 -1.80 -0.92 14.86
CA LEU A 203 -2.50 -0.20 15.90
C LEU A 203 -2.16 -0.80 17.28
N ASN A 204 -1.23 -0.18 17.99
CA ASN A 204 -0.87 -0.50 19.37
C ASN A 204 -1.63 0.43 20.32
N ILE A 205 -2.89 0.13 20.59
CA ILE A 205 -3.82 1.00 21.29
C ILE A 205 -4.38 0.25 22.51
N LEU A 206 -4.34 0.87 23.68
CA LEU A 206 -4.84 0.24 24.90
C LEU A 206 -6.38 0.22 24.91
N HIS A 207 -7.02 1.30 24.49
CA HIS A 207 -8.48 1.43 24.41
C HIS A 207 -8.88 1.86 22.99
N LEU A 208 -9.20 0.89 22.13
CA LEU A 208 -9.62 1.11 20.75
C LEU A 208 -11.13 1.02 20.63
N GLU A 209 -11.76 2.08 20.13
CA GLU A 209 -13.15 2.10 19.71
C GLU A 209 -13.21 2.35 18.20
N MET A 210 -13.75 1.39 17.46
CA MET A 210 -14.06 1.53 16.03
C MET A 210 -15.57 1.54 15.83
N TYR A 211 -16.06 2.47 15.04
CA TYR A 211 -17.49 2.71 14.85
C TYR A 211 -17.94 2.25 13.46
N ASP A 212 -19.25 2.07 13.29
CA ASP A 212 -19.83 1.68 12.00
C ASP A 212 -19.44 2.67 10.91
N GLY A 213 -18.93 2.13 9.80
CA GLY A 213 -18.43 2.92 8.68
C GLY A 213 -16.92 3.23 8.75
N SER A 214 -16.25 2.97 9.88
CA SER A 214 -14.79 3.08 9.92
C SER A 214 -14.12 2.00 9.05
N LEU A 215 -12.96 2.33 8.46
CA LEU A 215 -12.26 1.44 7.54
C LEU A 215 -10.77 1.37 7.86
N LEU A 216 -10.26 0.14 8.04
CA LEU A 216 -8.83 -0.18 7.93
C LEU A 216 -8.62 -0.93 6.62
N SER A 217 -7.77 -0.43 5.73
CA SER A 217 -7.61 -1.00 4.40
C SER A 217 -6.15 -1.14 3.98
N VAL A 218 -5.77 -2.35 3.56
CA VAL A 218 -4.43 -2.71 3.08
C VAL A 218 -4.53 -3.58 1.82
N ARG A 219 -5.37 -3.18 0.87
CA ARG A 219 -5.65 -3.93 -0.35
C ARG A 219 -4.50 -3.84 -1.33
N GLY A 220 -4.26 -4.89 -2.11
CA GLY A 220 -3.43 -4.83 -3.31
C GLY A 220 -4.14 -4.08 -4.44
N GLY A 221 -3.37 -3.51 -5.34
CA GLY A 221 -3.87 -2.87 -6.56
C GLY A 221 -4.22 -3.89 -7.64
N ASN A 222 -5.10 -3.51 -8.54
CA ASN A 222 -5.43 -4.31 -9.72
C ASN A 222 -4.27 -4.33 -10.71
N GLY A 223 -4.15 -5.39 -11.50
CA GLY A 223 -3.31 -5.38 -12.69
C GLY A 223 -3.90 -4.50 -13.78
N GLY A 224 -3.04 -3.98 -14.65
CA GLY A 224 -3.43 -3.16 -15.80
C GLY A 224 -4.08 -3.98 -16.91
N ILE A 225 -4.83 -3.29 -17.76
CA ILE A 225 -5.54 -3.87 -18.90
C ILE A 225 -4.57 -4.01 -20.08
N PRO A 226 -4.56 -5.17 -20.80
CA PRO A 226 -3.76 -5.35 -22.00
C PRO A 226 -4.39 -4.62 -23.19
N PHE A 227 -3.60 -4.38 -24.23
CA PHE A 227 -4.05 -3.85 -25.52
C PHE A 227 -3.88 -4.92 -26.63
N GLU A 228 -4.92 -5.11 -27.41
CA GLU A 228 -4.91 -5.98 -28.59
C GLU A 228 -4.66 -5.16 -29.86
N GLY A 229 -3.55 -5.44 -30.57
CA GLY A 229 -3.15 -4.74 -31.78
C GLY A 229 -4.00 -5.12 -33.00
N GLU A 230 -4.20 -4.19 -33.93
CA GLU A 230 -5.09 -4.40 -35.10
C GLU A 230 -4.57 -5.36 -36.17
N ASN A 231 -3.26 -5.70 -36.18
CA ASN A 231 -2.61 -6.49 -37.23
C ASN A 231 -1.61 -7.52 -36.69
N ALA A 232 -1.88 -8.14 -35.57
CA ALA A 232 -1.08 -9.27 -35.11
C ALA A 232 -1.25 -10.43 -36.12
N GLY A 233 -0.23 -10.71 -36.91
CA GLY A 233 -0.27 -11.74 -37.97
C GLY A 233 -0.33 -13.17 -37.45
N GLU A 234 -0.15 -13.36 -36.18
CA GLU A 234 -0.42 -14.55 -35.35
C GLU A 234 -1.21 -14.09 -34.14
N PRO A 235 -2.21 -14.81 -33.65
CA PRO A 235 -2.98 -14.40 -32.48
C PRO A 235 -2.14 -14.58 -31.21
N VAL A 236 -1.35 -13.57 -30.86
CA VAL A 236 -0.76 -13.45 -29.55
C VAL A 236 -1.88 -12.97 -28.62
N ILE A 237 -2.20 -13.72 -27.60
CA ILE A 237 -3.20 -13.30 -26.61
C ILE A 237 -2.51 -12.35 -25.63
N PRO A 238 -2.83 -11.03 -25.68
CA PRO A 238 -2.19 -10.08 -24.77
C PRO A 238 -2.61 -10.36 -23.34
N GLY A 239 -1.63 -10.39 -22.43
CA GLY A 239 -1.84 -10.73 -21.03
C GLY A 239 -2.16 -9.51 -20.18
N GLY A 240 -3.22 -9.59 -19.38
CA GLY A 240 -3.48 -8.61 -18.33
C GLY A 240 -2.41 -8.67 -17.22
N GLY A 241 -2.20 -7.57 -16.52
CA GLY A 241 -1.34 -7.53 -15.36
C GLY A 241 -1.91 -8.33 -14.18
N GLY A 242 -1.05 -8.98 -13.38
CA GLY A 242 -1.44 -9.64 -12.14
C GLY A 242 -1.78 -8.62 -11.04
N GLY A 243 -2.80 -8.89 -10.22
CA GLY A 243 -3.14 -8.06 -9.08
C GLY A 243 -2.09 -8.17 -7.95
N GLY A 244 -1.87 -7.09 -7.20
CA GLY A 244 -1.03 -7.09 -6.01
C GLY A 244 -1.67 -7.86 -4.84
N SER A 245 -0.85 -8.39 -3.93
CA SER A 245 -1.37 -9.01 -2.70
C SER A 245 -1.89 -7.97 -1.71
N GLY A 246 -2.75 -8.39 -0.78
CA GLY A 246 -3.09 -7.59 0.40
C GLY A 246 -1.89 -7.38 1.32
N GLY A 247 -2.04 -6.45 2.28
CA GLY A 247 -1.07 -6.17 3.34
C GLY A 247 -1.49 -6.75 4.70
N TYR A 248 -0.88 -6.28 5.76
CA TYR A 248 -1.16 -6.59 7.16
C TYR A 248 -1.79 -5.42 7.89
#